data_8854ac8330a99f0ede289d35758c6b3d
#
_entry.id   8854ac8330a99f0ede289d35758c6b3d
#
_cell.length_a   1.000
_cell.length_b   1.000
_cell.length_c   1.000
_cell.angle_alpha   90.00
_cell.angle_beta   90.00
_cell.angle_gamma   90.00
#
_symmetry.space_group_name_H-M   'P 1'
#
loop_
_entity.id
_entity.type
_entity.pdbx_description
1 polymer ?
#
loop_
_entity_poly.entity_id
_entity_poly.type
_entity_poly.pdbx_seq_one_letter_code
_entity_poly.pdbx_strand_id
1 'polypeptide(L)'
;WPIPEVIGIPSGIGQAKQVYSLLNELCKEDEMSPEEALRTAVILPDEHLLIPVLNAIPEQIRRINVTMGYPLAGTPVASLMEYILALQKNVRYVDRQPVFYFRDVLPILNHRYISTTNPETVSSLIRDIAENNKIYITTADLGKTALLSVLFMPVTDVETFSDYLIGVLQELNKVMYTLSNEEDEDATQRTNDIEQEFIFHYFTTVNRMKEIMQDTGIEMKIDTYFRLLKRVTDTITIPFRGEPLSGLQIMGVLETRALDFDRLIILSMNEGIFPLRKAANSFIPYNLRRGFGLPTYEHQDSVWAYHFYRLIYRASHVSLLYDTRSNGLQTGEVSRFVHQLHYHYEQPMHDKLVVYNVSSAKTPALQVQKTDEVMARLAAFRKGGVRAISASAVNTYLDCPLKFYFSVVEGIREEEEVSETIESNVFGSILHKVMEELYEPLCGKMVTADLLKAIKKDTPVLTGAIARAFAEVFFKTDVVRPLTGQNFLIGEMIRKYVEKILERDSKLTPFKYIESERKINCLFTLSDRSEIQLKGFIDRIDEVRDAIRIIDYKSGSGTSTFTTVESLFDMEEKDRAKAVMQVFMYSLMYGE
;
A
#
# COMPACT_ATOMS: atom_id res chain seq x y z
N TRP A 1 -45.09 -8.47 -22.82
CA TRP A 1 -43.87 -8.08 -22.08
C TRP A 1 -43.38 -9.29 -21.29
N PRO A 2 -42.06 -9.53 -21.20
CA PRO A 2 -41.53 -10.58 -20.38
C PRO A 2 -41.79 -10.31 -18.88
N ILE A 3 -41.84 -11.36 -18.07
CA ILE A 3 -41.84 -11.22 -16.62
C ILE A 3 -40.39 -10.97 -16.19
N PRO A 4 -40.02 -9.75 -15.77
CA PRO A 4 -38.64 -9.46 -15.42
C PRO A 4 -38.28 -10.06 -14.05
N GLU A 5 -37.04 -10.50 -13.91
CA GLU A 5 -36.43 -10.88 -12.67
C GLU A 5 -35.66 -9.68 -12.10
N VAL A 6 -36.02 -9.20 -10.92
CA VAL A 6 -35.36 -8.07 -10.25
C VAL A 6 -34.48 -8.60 -9.15
N ILE A 7 -33.17 -8.37 -9.25
CA ILE A 7 -32.17 -8.96 -8.34
C ILE A 7 -31.44 -7.86 -7.57
N GLY A 8 -31.71 -7.77 -6.28
CA GLY A 8 -30.99 -6.88 -5.36
C GLY A 8 -29.69 -7.52 -4.90
N ILE A 9 -28.56 -6.81 -5.04
CA ILE A 9 -27.22 -7.34 -4.76
C ILE A 9 -26.42 -6.28 -4.01
N PRO A 10 -25.73 -6.60 -2.91
CA PRO A 10 -25.05 -5.59 -2.07
C PRO A 10 -23.68 -5.19 -2.60
N SER A 11 -23.46 -5.08 -3.87
CA SER A 11 -22.29 -4.39 -4.49
C SER A 11 -22.31 -4.40 -6.02
N GLY A 12 -21.63 -3.45 -6.66
CA GLY A 12 -21.40 -3.48 -8.11
C GLY A 12 -20.60 -4.72 -8.56
N ILE A 13 -19.52 -5.06 -7.84
CA ILE A 13 -18.75 -6.29 -8.10
C ILE A 13 -19.61 -7.56 -7.88
N GLY A 14 -20.52 -7.52 -6.90
CA GLY A 14 -21.48 -8.59 -6.68
C GLY A 14 -22.41 -8.75 -7.87
N GLN A 15 -22.86 -7.66 -8.49
CA GLN A 15 -23.65 -7.72 -9.73
C GLN A 15 -22.87 -8.40 -10.86
N ALA A 16 -21.57 -8.04 -11.04
CA ALA A 16 -20.72 -8.69 -12.03
C ALA A 16 -20.58 -10.21 -11.77
N LYS A 17 -20.39 -10.62 -10.51
CA LYS A 17 -20.36 -12.05 -10.14
C LYS A 17 -21.71 -12.75 -10.41
N GLN A 18 -22.83 -12.05 -10.24
CA GLN A 18 -24.13 -12.61 -10.55
C GLN A 18 -24.33 -12.82 -12.06
N VAL A 19 -23.70 -11.99 -12.91
CA VAL A 19 -23.66 -12.21 -14.36
C VAL A 19 -23.07 -13.58 -14.69
N TYR A 20 -21.98 -14.01 -14.00
CA TYR A 20 -21.45 -15.35 -14.18
C TYR A 20 -22.49 -16.43 -13.91
N SER A 21 -23.23 -16.32 -12.80
CA SER A 21 -24.25 -17.31 -12.45
C SER A 21 -25.36 -17.37 -13.49
N LEU A 22 -25.85 -16.20 -13.93
CA LEU A 22 -26.91 -16.11 -14.95
C LEU A 22 -26.46 -16.65 -16.31
N LEU A 23 -25.24 -16.34 -16.75
CA LEU A 23 -24.70 -16.85 -18.01
C LEU A 23 -24.39 -18.35 -17.93
N ASN A 24 -23.87 -18.82 -16.80
CA ASN A 24 -23.56 -20.24 -16.60
C ASN A 24 -24.83 -21.11 -16.57
N GLU A 25 -25.93 -20.61 -16.00
CA GLU A 25 -27.25 -21.26 -16.09
C GLU A 25 -27.74 -21.41 -17.55
N LEU A 26 -27.35 -20.49 -18.44
CA LEU A 26 -27.69 -20.54 -19.86
C LEU A 26 -26.81 -21.54 -20.63
N CYS A 27 -25.54 -21.63 -20.29
CA CYS A 27 -24.61 -22.56 -20.93
C CYS A 27 -24.89 -24.03 -20.55
N LYS A 28 -25.53 -24.28 -19.38
CA LYS A 28 -25.74 -25.62 -18.78
C LYS A 28 -24.45 -26.44 -18.79
N GLU A 29 -24.30 -27.49 -19.52
CA GLU A 29 -23.04 -28.26 -19.64
C GLU A 29 -22.40 -28.10 -21.04
N ASP A 30 -23.07 -27.40 -21.97
CA ASP A 30 -22.62 -27.22 -23.34
C ASP A 30 -22.20 -25.77 -23.62
N GLU A 31 -21.42 -25.59 -24.70
CA GLU A 31 -21.08 -24.26 -25.20
C GLU A 31 -22.35 -23.53 -25.68
N MET A 32 -22.44 -22.24 -25.37
CA MET A 32 -23.51 -21.38 -25.90
C MET A 32 -23.41 -21.32 -27.43
N SER A 33 -24.51 -21.59 -28.14
CA SER A 33 -24.48 -21.49 -29.59
C SER A 33 -24.20 -20.05 -30.06
N PRO A 34 -23.55 -19.87 -31.22
CA PRO A 34 -23.25 -18.53 -31.73
C PRO A 34 -24.48 -17.65 -31.90
N GLU A 35 -25.63 -18.25 -32.24
CA GLU A 35 -26.90 -17.53 -32.39
C GLU A 35 -27.48 -17.08 -31.06
N GLU A 36 -27.44 -17.93 -30.04
CA GLU A 36 -27.88 -17.59 -28.67
C GLU A 36 -26.98 -16.54 -28.05
N ALA A 37 -25.67 -16.61 -28.26
CA ALA A 37 -24.72 -15.63 -27.81
C ALA A 37 -24.98 -14.24 -28.43
N LEU A 38 -25.24 -14.19 -29.73
CA LEU A 38 -25.56 -12.93 -30.43
C LEU A 38 -26.89 -12.32 -29.96
N ARG A 39 -27.86 -13.15 -29.54
CA ARG A 39 -29.17 -12.72 -29.03
C ARG A 39 -29.18 -12.47 -27.52
N THR A 40 -28.05 -12.62 -26.85
CA THR A 40 -27.87 -12.36 -25.41
C THR A 40 -27.03 -11.08 -25.21
N ALA A 41 -27.56 -10.14 -24.43
CA ALA A 41 -26.84 -8.90 -24.14
C ALA A 41 -26.72 -8.64 -22.64
N VAL A 42 -25.52 -8.22 -22.23
CA VAL A 42 -25.23 -7.65 -20.91
C VAL A 42 -25.08 -6.15 -21.05
N ILE A 43 -25.99 -5.41 -20.41
CA ILE A 43 -26.08 -3.96 -20.53
C ILE A 43 -25.48 -3.30 -19.28
N LEU A 44 -24.55 -2.37 -19.48
CA LEU A 44 -23.81 -1.69 -18.45
C LEU A 44 -24.12 -0.18 -18.45
N PRO A 45 -25.13 0.28 -17.69
CA PRO A 45 -25.34 1.71 -17.49
C PRO A 45 -24.18 2.39 -16.75
N ASP A 46 -23.47 1.65 -15.91
CA ASP A 46 -22.22 2.05 -15.28
C ASP A 46 -21.03 1.35 -15.97
N GLU A 47 -20.27 2.12 -16.73
CA GLU A 47 -19.12 1.63 -17.51
C GLU A 47 -17.98 1.09 -16.64
N HIS A 48 -17.91 1.51 -15.37
CA HIS A 48 -16.88 1.01 -14.43
C HIS A 48 -17.01 -0.49 -14.13
N LEU A 49 -18.18 -1.08 -14.38
CA LEU A 49 -18.40 -2.52 -14.21
C LEU A 49 -17.92 -3.36 -15.40
N LEU A 50 -17.40 -2.76 -16.47
CA LEU A 50 -16.96 -3.49 -17.66
C LEU A 50 -15.90 -4.55 -17.32
N ILE A 51 -14.80 -4.17 -16.67
CA ILE A 51 -13.73 -5.13 -16.32
C ILE A 51 -14.19 -6.22 -15.35
N PRO A 52 -14.91 -5.91 -14.25
CA PRO A 52 -15.52 -6.94 -13.41
C PRO A 52 -16.42 -7.92 -14.17
N VAL A 53 -17.21 -7.43 -15.14
CA VAL A 53 -18.09 -8.27 -15.96
C VAL A 53 -17.28 -9.13 -16.93
N LEU A 54 -16.26 -8.58 -17.59
CA LEU A 54 -15.38 -9.36 -18.48
C LEU A 54 -14.71 -10.54 -17.75
N ASN A 55 -14.30 -10.31 -16.52
CA ASN A 55 -13.72 -11.37 -15.67
C ASN A 55 -14.77 -12.35 -15.12
N ALA A 56 -16.03 -12.06 -15.26
CA ALA A 56 -17.15 -12.89 -14.80
C ALA A 56 -17.85 -13.65 -15.95
N ILE A 57 -17.26 -13.68 -17.14
CA ILE A 57 -17.82 -14.43 -18.26
C ILE A 57 -17.36 -15.88 -18.17
N PRO A 58 -18.27 -16.88 -18.27
CA PRO A 58 -17.91 -18.28 -18.28
C PRO A 58 -17.02 -18.64 -19.48
N GLU A 59 -16.06 -19.56 -19.29
CA GLU A 59 -15.13 -20.03 -20.33
C GLU A 59 -15.83 -20.68 -21.53
N GLN A 60 -17.04 -21.19 -21.33
CA GLN A 60 -17.89 -21.75 -22.38
C GLN A 60 -18.33 -20.72 -23.42
N ILE A 61 -18.23 -19.42 -23.11
CA ILE A 61 -18.53 -18.31 -24.03
C ILE A 61 -17.24 -17.84 -24.68
N ARG A 62 -16.90 -18.42 -25.82
CA ARG A 62 -15.60 -18.17 -26.50
C ARG A 62 -15.51 -16.83 -27.20
N ARG A 63 -16.65 -16.23 -27.58
CA ARG A 63 -16.69 -14.98 -28.33
C ARG A 63 -17.55 -13.96 -27.61
N ILE A 64 -16.98 -12.78 -27.43
CA ILE A 64 -17.66 -11.62 -26.86
C ILE A 64 -17.47 -10.43 -27.79
N ASN A 65 -18.46 -9.57 -27.86
CA ASN A 65 -18.39 -8.28 -28.52
C ASN A 65 -18.61 -7.18 -27.50
N VAL A 66 -17.63 -6.30 -27.35
CA VAL A 66 -17.70 -5.15 -26.44
C VAL A 66 -17.79 -3.89 -27.29
N THR A 67 -18.93 -3.21 -27.25
CA THR A 67 -19.17 -2.00 -28.05
C THR A 67 -18.87 -0.72 -27.29
N MET A 68 -18.80 -0.78 -25.96
CA MET A 68 -18.46 0.37 -25.13
C MET A 68 -16.94 0.53 -25.02
N GLY A 69 -16.47 1.78 -24.87
CA GLY A 69 -15.06 2.06 -24.66
C GLY A 69 -14.64 1.87 -23.20
N TYR A 70 -13.36 1.57 -22.98
CA TYR A 70 -12.78 1.56 -21.65
C TYR A 70 -12.40 2.98 -21.23
N PRO A 71 -12.84 3.49 -20.06
CA PRO A 71 -12.47 4.83 -19.61
C PRO A 71 -10.97 4.98 -19.39
N LEU A 72 -10.35 5.97 -20.04
CA LEU A 72 -8.91 6.23 -19.91
C LEU A 72 -8.51 6.53 -18.46
N ALA A 73 -9.38 7.17 -17.67
CA ALA A 73 -9.17 7.46 -16.26
C ALA A 73 -9.00 6.21 -15.38
N GLY A 74 -9.56 5.06 -15.81
CA GLY A 74 -9.43 3.78 -15.10
C GLY A 74 -8.16 2.99 -15.44
N THR A 75 -7.29 3.51 -16.30
CA THR A 75 -6.10 2.79 -16.77
C THR A 75 -4.91 2.94 -15.83
N PRO A 76 -3.96 1.99 -15.85
CA PRO A 76 -2.72 2.13 -15.09
C PRO A 76 -1.92 3.39 -15.46
N VAL A 77 -1.92 3.81 -16.73
CA VAL A 77 -1.22 5.04 -17.12
C VAL A 77 -1.80 6.27 -16.43
N ALA A 78 -3.10 6.34 -16.21
CA ALA A 78 -3.73 7.45 -15.50
C ALA A 78 -3.28 7.50 -14.03
N SER A 79 -3.20 6.36 -13.35
CA SER A 79 -2.70 6.30 -11.98
C SER A 79 -1.22 6.68 -11.87
N LEU A 80 -0.38 6.27 -12.84
CA LEU A 80 1.01 6.69 -12.89
C LEU A 80 1.13 8.21 -13.03
N MET A 81 0.29 8.83 -13.88
CA MET A 81 0.29 10.29 -14.06
C MET A 81 -0.13 11.02 -12.77
N GLU A 82 -1.06 10.47 -11.99
CA GLU A 82 -1.42 11.03 -10.67
C GLU A 82 -0.24 10.98 -9.69
N TYR A 83 0.51 9.89 -9.66
CA TYR A 83 1.73 9.78 -8.83
C TYR A 83 2.83 10.74 -9.28
N ILE A 84 3.03 10.90 -10.59
CA ILE A 84 3.97 11.88 -11.15
C ILE A 84 3.59 13.30 -10.74
N LEU A 85 2.30 13.63 -10.74
CA LEU A 85 1.85 14.94 -10.26
C LEU A 85 2.21 15.17 -8.80
N ALA A 86 1.91 14.20 -7.93
CA ALA A 86 2.23 14.31 -6.51
C ALA A 86 3.74 14.49 -6.31
N LEU A 87 4.56 13.73 -7.04
CA LEU A 87 6.01 13.84 -7.03
C LEU A 87 6.48 15.25 -7.39
N GLN A 88 6.01 15.79 -8.51
CA GLN A 88 6.47 17.10 -9.01
C GLN A 88 5.98 18.28 -8.14
N LYS A 89 4.83 18.15 -7.51
CA LYS A 89 4.32 19.15 -6.55
C LYS A 89 5.17 19.25 -5.29
N ASN A 90 5.74 18.15 -4.85
CA ASN A 90 6.41 18.02 -3.56
C ASN A 90 7.94 18.07 -3.68
N VAL A 91 8.48 18.38 -4.85
CA VAL A 91 9.93 18.56 -5.06
C VAL A 91 10.49 19.59 -4.09
N ARG A 92 11.56 19.23 -3.41
CA ARG A 92 12.29 20.15 -2.51
C ARG A 92 13.72 20.32 -2.99
N TYR A 93 14.35 21.38 -2.57
CA TYR A 93 15.73 21.66 -2.87
C TYR A 93 16.54 21.69 -1.57
N VAL A 94 17.50 20.78 -1.44
CA VAL A 94 18.45 20.70 -0.34
C VAL A 94 19.83 20.97 -0.92
N ASP A 95 20.55 21.94 -0.41
CA ASP A 95 21.86 22.37 -0.93
C ASP A 95 21.87 22.64 -2.45
N ARG A 96 20.79 23.20 -2.97
CA ARG A 96 20.49 23.47 -4.39
C ARG A 96 20.31 22.21 -5.25
N GLN A 97 20.24 21.03 -4.64
CA GLN A 97 19.94 19.78 -5.35
C GLN A 97 18.48 19.42 -5.18
N PRO A 98 17.78 19.01 -6.24
CA PRO A 98 16.41 18.53 -6.13
C PRO A 98 16.37 17.20 -5.41
N VAL A 99 15.43 17.07 -4.49
CA VAL A 99 15.18 15.85 -3.72
C VAL A 99 13.70 15.54 -3.71
N PHE A 100 13.38 14.27 -3.75
CA PHE A 100 12.01 13.77 -3.75
C PHE A 100 11.68 13.11 -2.41
N TYR A 101 10.45 13.29 -1.96
CA TYR A 101 9.95 12.71 -0.74
C TYR A 101 9.59 11.24 -0.95
N PHE A 102 10.01 10.36 -0.04
CA PHE A 102 9.87 8.91 -0.23
C PHE A 102 8.42 8.44 -0.46
N ARG A 103 7.42 9.11 0.17
CA ARG A 103 6.00 8.77 -0.03
C ARG A 103 5.49 9.07 -1.42
N ASP A 104 6.14 9.95 -2.16
CA ASP A 104 5.81 10.24 -3.56
C ASP A 104 6.63 9.34 -4.51
N VAL A 105 7.81 8.88 -4.06
CA VAL A 105 8.70 7.99 -4.84
C VAL A 105 8.23 6.53 -4.80
N LEU A 106 7.91 5.99 -3.62
CA LEU A 106 7.57 4.58 -3.45
C LEU A 106 6.33 4.15 -4.26
N PRO A 107 5.22 4.92 -4.35
CA PRO A 107 4.09 4.56 -5.21
C PRO A 107 4.47 4.43 -6.68
N ILE A 108 5.41 5.27 -7.17
CA ILE A 108 5.91 5.20 -8.55
C ILE A 108 6.77 3.95 -8.74
N LEU A 109 7.72 3.68 -7.84
CA LEU A 109 8.57 2.48 -7.92
C LEU A 109 7.75 1.18 -7.84
N ASN A 110 6.71 1.16 -7.00
CA ASN A 110 5.79 0.01 -6.87
C ASN A 110 4.73 -0.03 -7.98
N HIS A 111 4.64 1.00 -8.83
CA HIS A 111 3.66 1.00 -9.91
C HIS A 111 3.97 -0.12 -10.90
N ARG A 112 2.93 -0.84 -11.35
CA ARG A 112 3.04 -1.99 -12.25
C ARG A 112 3.98 -1.75 -13.43
N TYR A 113 3.84 -0.63 -14.14
CA TYR A 113 4.69 -0.31 -15.30
C TYR A 113 6.17 -0.14 -14.95
N ILE A 114 6.49 0.28 -13.76
CA ILE A 114 7.87 0.53 -13.32
C ILE A 114 8.49 -0.73 -12.71
N SER A 115 7.75 -1.42 -11.84
CA SER A 115 8.22 -2.62 -11.15
C SER A 115 8.44 -3.80 -12.09
N THR A 116 7.65 -3.92 -13.18
CA THR A 116 7.81 -5.01 -14.15
C THR A 116 8.93 -4.77 -15.16
N THR A 117 9.28 -3.51 -15.44
CA THR A 117 10.30 -3.18 -16.45
C THR A 117 11.73 -3.47 -16.01
N ASN A 118 12.04 -3.30 -14.72
CA ASN A 118 13.35 -3.54 -14.14
C ASN A 118 13.24 -4.03 -12.69
N PRO A 119 12.71 -5.24 -12.44
CA PRO A 119 12.34 -5.70 -11.11
C PRO A 119 13.51 -5.72 -10.12
N GLU A 120 14.71 -6.12 -10.55
CA GLU A 120 15.89 -6.15 -9.69
C GLU A 120 16.35 -4.75 -9.28
N THR A 121 16.42 -3.81 -10.23
CA THR A 121 16.82 -2.42 -9.96
C THR A 121 15.82 -1.73 -9.03
N VAL A 122 14.53 -1.90 -9.31
CA VAL A 122 13.45 -1.30 -8.50
C VAL A 122 13.45 -1.89 -7.09
N SER A 123 13.54 -3.21 -6.95
CA SER A 123 13.61 -3.88 -5.64
C SER A 123 14.84 -3.45 -4.84
N SER A 124 16.00 -3.28 -5.51
CA SER A 124 17.21 -2.77 -4.89
C SER A 124 17.05 -1.32 -4.40
N LEU A 125 16.39 -0.45 -5.20
CA LEU A 125 16.12 0.94 -4.81
C LEU A 125 15.16 1.01 -3.61
N ILE A 126 14.08 0.26 -3.64
CA ILE A 126 13.11 0.22 -2.53
C ILE A 126 13.81 -0.25 -1.24
N ARG A 127 14.64 -1.28 -1.34
CA ARG A 127 15.42 -1.78 -0.20
C ARG A 127 16.40 -0.74 0.31
N ASP A 128 17.15 -0.08 -0.57
CA ASP A 128 18.10 0.98 -0.21
C ASP A 128 17.41 2.16 0.48
N ILE A 129 16.21 2.54 0.01
CA ILE A 129 15.40 3.58 0.62
C ILE A 129 14.98 3.19 2.04
N ALA A 130 14.53 1.95 2.24
CA ALA A 130 14.08 1.46 3.54
C ALA A 130 15.25 1.22 4.52
N GLU A 131 16.27 0.47 4.09
CA GLU A 131 17.43 0.12 4.95
C GLU A 131 18.22 1.35 5.39
N ASN A 132 18.31 2.38 4.55
CA ASN A 132 19.03 3.62 4.86
C ASN A 132 18.12 4.76 5.33
N ASN A 133 16.84 4.47 5.65
CA ASN A 133 15.84 5.43 6.11
C ASN A 133 15.84 6.75 5.32
N LYS A 134 15.86 6.66 3.97
CA LYS A 134 15.96 7.81 3.08
C LYS A 134 14.63 8.54 2.98
N ILE A 135 14.39 9.54 3.81
CA ILE A 135 13.19 10.37 3.78
C ILE A 135 13.14 11.24 2.52
N TYR A 136 14.28 11.78 2.12
CA TYR A 136 14.46 12.57 0.89
C TYR A 136 15.53 11.91 0.03
N ILE A 137 15.19 11.66 -1.25
CA ILE A 137 16.01 10.88 -2.17
C ILE A 137 16.44 11.79 -3.31
N THR A 138 17.71 11.74 -3.69
CA THR A 138 18.26 12.57 -4.78
C THR A 138 17.89 12.01 -6.14
N THR A 139 17.89 12.86 -7.17
CA THR A 139 17.72 12.44 -8.56
C THR A 139 18.83 11.45 -9.01
N ALA A 140 20.04 11.60 -8.48
CA ALA A 140 21.17 10.72 -8.78
C ALA A 140 20.98 9.30 -8.23
N ASP A 141 20.36 9.17 -7.06
CA ASP A 141 20.05 7.87 -6.47
C ASP A 141 18.98 7.12 -7.27
N LEU A 142 17.97 7.84 -7.80
CA LEU A 142 16.83 7.27 -8.51
C LEU A 142 17.10 6.98 -9.99
N GLY A 143 17.91 7.78 -10.65
CA GLY A 143 18.16 7.73 -12.09
C GLY A 143 19.03 6.54 -12.55
N LYS A 144 18.70 5.31 -12.14
CA LYS A 144 19.50 4.12 -12.47
C LYS A 144 19.23 3.55 -13.87
N THR A 145 18.11 3.88 -14.48
CA THR A 145 17.74 3.47 -15.85
C THR A 145 17.29 4.69 -16.64
N ALA A 146 17.19 4.56 -17.97
CA ALA A 146 16.73 5.66 -18.83
C ALA A 146 15.34 6.13 -18.44
N LEU A 147 14.40 5.20 -18.21
CA LEU A 147 13.04 5.51 -17.78
C LEU A 147 13.02 6.23 -16.42
N LEU A 148 13.74 5.71 -15.42
CA LEU A 148 13.80 6.33 -14.09
C LEU A 148 14.47 7.69 -14.11
N SER A 149 15.49 7.89 -14.97
CA SER A 149 16.17 9.19 -15.14
C SER A 149 15.23 10.26 -15.68
N VAL A 150 14.39 9.92 -16.66
CA VAL A 150 13.38 10.84 -17.20
C VAL A 150 12.29 11.07 -16.18
N LEU A 151 11.80 10.03 -15.53
CA LEU A 151 10.67 10.07 -14.59
C LEU A 151 10.97 10.92 -13.35
N PHE A 152 12.18 10.81 -12.79
CA PHE A 152 12.63 11.58 -11.63
C PHE A 152 13.37 12.88 -11.98
N MET A 153 13.16 13.41 -13.18
CA MET A 153 13.63 14.74 -13.55
C MET A 153 12.71 15.81 -12.94
N PRO A 154 13.24 16.78 -12.17
CA PRO A 154 12.42 17.85 -11.60
C PRO A 154 12.00 18.86 -12.69
N VAL A 155 10.76 19.31 -12.62
CA VAL A 155 10.18 20.28 -13.56
C VAL A 155 9.56 21.45 -12.80
N THR A 156 9.84 22.67 -13.28
CA THR A 156 9.44 23.90 -12.58
C THR A 156 8.38 24.72 -13.29
N ASP A 157 8.23 24.55 -14.60
CA ASP A 157 7.30 25.31 -15.43
C ASP A 157 6.40 24.40 -16.28
N VAL A 158 5.29 24.97 -16.78
CA VAL A 158 4.26 24.20 -17.50
C VAL A 158 4.67 23.83 -18.93
N GLU A 159 5.49 24.62 -19.58
CA GLU A 159 5.95 24.31 -20.94
C GLU A 159 6.85 23.08 -20.93
N THR A 160 7.88 23.11 -20.09
CA THR A 160 8.77 21.95 -19.88
C THR A 160 8.03 20.76 -19.26
N PHE A 161 6.92 21.00 -18.53
CA PHE A 161 6.13 19.92 -17.95
C PHE A 161 5.41 19.06 -19.01
N SER A 162 4.87 19.67 -20.07
CA SER A 162 4.29 18.93 -21.17
C SER A 162 5.33 18.07 -21.88
N ASP A 163 6.52 18.60 -22.13
CA ASP A 163 7.64 17.86 -22.74
C ASP A 163 8.14 16.73 -21.84
N TYR A 164 8.19 16.97 -20.56
CA TYR A 164 8.51 15.96 -19.55
C TYR A 164 7.52 14.80 -19.60
N LEU A 165 6.20 15.07 -19.56
CA LEU A 165 5.18 14.00 -19.63
C LEU A 165 5.27 13.22 -20.94
N ILE A 166 5.49 13.91 -22.06
CA ILE A 166 5.70 13.29 -23.37
C ILE A 166 6.93 12.37 -23.33
N GLY A 167 8.05 12.84 -22.77
CA GLY A 167 9.27 12.06 -22.60
C GLY A 167 9.05 10.80 -21.74
N VAL A 168 8.36 10.92 -20.62
CA VAL A 168 8.02 9.77 -19.76
C VAL A 168 7.18 8.74 -20.53
N LEU A 169 6.14 9.18 -21.24
CA LEU A 169 5.26 8.29 -22.01
C LEU A 169 6.00 7.61 -23.16
N GLN A 170 6.93 8.32 -23.83
CA GLN A 170 7.76 7.74 -24.90
C GLN A 170 8.71 6.67 -24.37
N GLU A 171 9.42 6.95 -23.27
CA GLU A 171 10.32 5.97 -22.66
C GLU A 171 9.55 4.75 -22.12
N LEU A 172 8.38 4.99 -21.51
CA LEU A 172 7.50 3.92 -21.07
C LEU A 172 7.07 3.02 -22.24
N ASN A 173 6.63 3.63 -23.35
CA ASN A 173 6.21 2.89 -24.55
C ASN A 173 7.35 2.06 -25.15
N LYS A 174 8.58 2.59 -25.19
CA LYS A 174 9.76 1.85 -25.68
C LYS A 174 10.02 0.60 -24.86
N VAL A 175 9.97 0.74 -23.51
CA VAL A 175 10.23 -0.38 -22.62
C VAL A 175 9.13 -1.43 -22.73
N MET A 176 7.86 -1.01 -22.78
CA MET A 176 6.72 -1.93 -22.97
C MET A 176 6.81 -2.67 -24.31
N TYR A 177 7.23 -1.99 -25.39
CA TYR A 177 7.44 -2.62 -26.69
C TYR A 177 8.57 -3.67 -26.66
N THR A 178 9.66 -3.42 -25.93
CA THR A 178 10.76 -4.37 -25.81
C THR A 178 10.30 -5.63 -25.06
N LEU A 179 9.56 -5.47 -23.96
CA LEU A 179 9.01 -6.60 -23.20
C LEU A 179 8.03 -7.45 -24.04
N SER A 180 7.20 -6.81 -24.88
CA SER A 180 6.26 -7.51 -25.76
C SER A 180 6.93 -8.44 -26.78
N ASN A 181 8.16 -8.13 -27.19
CA ASN A 181 8.90 -8.91 -28.19
C ASN A 181 9.75 -10.03 -27.57
N GLU A 182 9.95 -10.04 -26.26
CA GLU A 182 10.75 -11.07 -25.56
C GLU A 182 9.90 -12.23 -25.01
N GLU A 183 8.57 -12.06 -24.91
CA GLU A 183 7.65 -13.06 -24.39
C GLU A 183 6.83 -13.71 -25.51
N ASP A 184 7.04 -15.02 -25.73
CA ASP A 184 6.42 -15.83 -26.79
C ASP A 184 4.97 -16.32 -26.49
N GLU A 185 4.31 -15.81 -25.45
CA GLU A 185 2.95 -16.25 -25.10
C GLU A 185 1.87 -15.29 -25.64
N ASP A 186 1.00 -15.81 -26.52
CA ASP A 186 -0.13 -15.09 -27.17
C ASP A 186 -0.99 -14.21 -26.22
N ALA A 187 -1.16 -14.63 -24.97
CA ALA A 187 -1.97 -13.90 -23.98
C ALA A 187 -1.26 -12.64 -23.44
N THR A 188 0.05 -12.72 -23.20
CA THR A 188 0.88 -11.61 -22.72
C THR A 188 1.03 -10.54 -23.79
N GLN A 189 1.20 -10.94 -25.05
CA GLN A 189 1.28 -10.02 -26.18
C GLN A 189 0.00 -9.20 -26.35
N ARG A 190 -1.19 -9.82 -26.24
CA ARG A 190 -2.49 -9.10 -26.31
C ARG A 190 -2.69 -8.10 -25.17
N THR A 191 -2.20 -8.42 -23.97
CA THR A 191 -2.28 -7.52 -22.82
C THR A 191 -1.39 -6.30 -23.05
N ASN A 192 -0.18 -6.49 -23.56
CA ASN A 192 0.77 -5.42 -23.84
C ASN A 192 0.28 -4.50 -24.97
N ASP A 193 -0.43 -5.02 -25.96
CA ASP A 193 -1.03 -4.22 -27.04
C ASP A 193 -2.09 -3.25 -26.50
N ILE A 194 -2.91 -3.70 -25.54
CA ILE A 194 -3.93 -2.84 -24.90
C ILE A 194 -3.26 -1.75 -24.06
N GLU A 195 -2.22 -2.09 -23.31
CA GLU A 195 -1.48 -1.12 -22.47
C GLU A 195 -0.78 -0.05 -23.34
N GLN A 196 -0.24 -0.43 -24.49
CA GLN A 196 0.33 0.51 -25.45
C GLN A 196 -0.72 1.47 -26.02
N GLU A 197 -1.95 0.99 -26.28
CA GLU A 197 -3.07 1.83 -26.72
C GLU A 197 -3.44 2.86 -25.63
N PHE A 198 -3.44 2.46 -24.36
CA PHE A 198 -3.66 3.37 -23.24
C PHE A 198 -2.60 4.48 -23.17
N ILE A 199 -1.33 4.11 -23.30
CA ILE A 199 -0.21 5.05 -23.31
C ILE A 199 -0.32 6.00 -24.52
N PHE A 200 -0.67 5.48 -25.70
CA PHE A 200 -0.82 6.26 -26.93
C PHE A 200 -1.95 7.31 -26.80
N HIS A 201 -3.10 6.94 -26.26
CA HIS A 201 -4.20 7.88 -26.05
C HIS A 201 -3.83 8.98 -25.03
N TYR A 202 -3.11 8.62 -23.98
CA TYR A 202 -2.62 9.61 -23.01
C TYR A 202 -1.60 10.56 -23.65
N PHE A 203 -0.64 10.01 -24.40
CA PHE A 203 0.36 10.77 -25.17
C PHE A 203 -0.29 11.76 -26.13
N THR A 204 -1.27 11.31 -26.92
CA THR A 204 -2.00 12.16 -27.88
C THR A 204 -2.73 13.28 -27.15
N THR A 205 -3.32 13.02 -26.00
CA THR A 205 -4.02 14.01 -25.19
C THR A 205 -3.08 15.09 -24.65
N VAL A 206 -1.90 14.69 -24.14
CA VAL A 206 -0.88 15.62 -23.63
C VAL A 206 -0.34 16.49 -24.79
N ASN A 207 -0.05 15.90 -25.95
CA ASN A 207 0.40 16.65 -27.15
C ASN A 207 -0.64 17.69 -27.58
N ARG A 208 -1.92 17.29 -27.64
CA ARG A 208 -3.00 18.22 -28.02
C ARG A 208 -3.12 19.36 -27.02
N MET A 209 -3.00 19.09 -25.72
CA MET A 209 -2.99 20.15 -24.70
C MET A 209 -1.81 21.10 -24.89
N LYS A 210 -0.61 20.56 -25.15
CA LYS A 210 0.59 21.37 -25.43
C LYS A 210 0.38 22.29 -26.64
N GLU A 211 -0.13 21.78 -27.76
CA GLU A 211 -0.44 22.56 -28.97
C GLU A 211 -1.43 23.69 -28.67
N ILE A 212 -2.54 23.40 -27.98
CA ILE A 212 -3.54 24.41 -27.60
C ILE A 212 -2.93 25.51 -26.72
N MET A 213 -2.06 25.16 -25.79
CA MET A 213 -1.40 26.15 -24.93
C MET A 213 -0.45 27.05 -25.72
N GLN A 214 0.32 26.48 -26.64
CA GLN A 214 1.22 27.23 -27.53
C GLN A 214 0.44 28.18 -28.47
N ASP A 215 -0.65 27.68 -29.06
CA ASP A 215 -1.48 28.49 -29.97
C ASP A 215 -2.21 29.61 -29.26
N THR A 216 -2.65 29.39 -28.03
CA THR A 216 -3.43 30.38 -27.26
C THR A 216 -2.58 31.30 -26.40
N GLY A 217 -1.31 30.97 -26.15
CA GLY A 217 -0.44 31.73 -25.26
C GLY A 217 -0.91 31.80 -23.81
N ILE A 218 -1.73 30.84 -23.35
CA ILE A 218 -2.28 30.85 -22.00
C ILE A 218 -1.22 30.36 -21.01
N GLU A 219 -0.80 31.22 -20.12
CA GLU A 219 0.03 30.85 -18.97
C GLU A 219 -0.82 30.30 -17.84
N MET A 220 -0.42 29.17 -17.27
CA MET A 220 -1.09 28.56 -16.13
C MET A 220 -0.11 27.90 -15.18
N LYS A 221 -0.55 27.62 -13.94
CA LYS A 221 0.21 26.83 -12.96
C LYS A 221 0.11 25.34 -13.29
N ILE A 222 1.13 24.57 -12.92
CA ILE A 222 1.17 23.10 -13.07
C ILE A 222 -0.11 22.43 -12.51
N ASP A 223 -0.59 22.89 -11.34
CA ASP A 223 -1.85 22.43 -10.74
C ASP A 223 -3.08 22.63 -11.63
N THR A 224 -3.15 23.76 -12.31
CA THR A 224 -4.27 24.08 -13.21
C THR A 224 -4.18 23.23 -14.47
N TYR A 225 -2.98 23.09 -15.03
CA TYR A 225 -2.72 22.20 -16.16
C TYR A 225 -3.18 20.77 -15.87
N PHE A 226 -2.79 20.25 -14.70
CA PHE A 226 -3.13 18.87 -14.32
C PHE A 226 -4.62 18.66 -14.10
N ARG A 227 -5.31 19.62 -13.48
CA ARG A 227 -6.79 19.57 -13.33
C ARG A 227 -7.50 19.58 -14.68
N LEU A 228 -6.97 20.33 -15.64
CA LEU A 228 -7.51 20.34 -17.00
C LEU A 228 -7.22 19.03 -17.72
N LEU A 229 -5.97 18.52 -17.65
CA LEU A 229 -5.59 17.24 -18.21
C LEU A 229 -6.47 16.12 -17.65
N LYS A 230 -6.63 16.04 -16.32
CA LYS A 230 -7.51 15.07 -15.68
C LYS A 230 -8.95 15.17 -16.20
N ARG A 231 -9.50 16.38 -16.27
CA ARG A 231 -10.85 16.60 -16.77
C ARG A 231 -11.04 16.16 -18.23
N VAL A 232 -10.02 16.32 -19.05
CA VAL A 232 -10.04 15.85 -20.45
C VAL A 232 -9.94 14.33 -20.50
N THR A 233 -8.99 13.74 -19.77
CA THR A 233 -8.80 12.27 -19.73
C THR A 233 -9.99 11.54 -19.15
N ASP A 234 -10.70 12.11 -18.18
CA ASP A 234 -11.96 11.58 -17.61
C ASP A 234 -13.09 11.44 -18.65
N THR A 235 -13.00 12.15 -19.76
CA THR A 235 -14.02 12.09 -20.84
C THR A 235 -13.64 11.16 -21.98
N ILE A 236 -12.42 10.64 -21.99
CA ILE A 236 -11.91 9.80 -23.07
C ILE A 236 -12.21 8.33 -22.75
N THR A 237 -12.81 7.66 -23.73
CA THR A 237 -13.00 6.22 -23.72
C THR A 237 -12.26 5.59 -24.89
N ILE A 238 -11.60 4.46 -24.66
CA ILE A 238 -10.82 3.73 -25.65
C ILE A 238 -11.66 2.58 -26.18
N PRO A 239 -12.02 2.58 -27.48
CA PRO A 239 -12.86 1.54 -28.05
C PRO A 239 -12.10 0.21 -28.12
N PHE A 240 -12.77 -0.88 -27.76
CA PHE A 240 -12.24 -2.22 -28.05
C PHE A 240 -12.38 -2.53 -29.54
N ARG A 241 -11.37 -3.15 -30.13
CA ARG A 241 -11.47 -3.67 -31.49
C ARG A 241 -12.15 -5.03 -31.47
N GLY A 242 -13.38 -5.11 -31.96
CA GLY A 242 -14.17 -6.34 -32.01
C GLY A 242 -14.96 -6.48 -33.30
N GLU A 243 -15.38 -7.69 -33.63
CA GLU A 243 -16.32 -7.96 -34.72
C GLU A 243 -17.75 -7.69 -34.21
N PRO A 244 -18.46 -6.68 -34.72
CA PRO A 244 -19.70 -6.21 -34.11
C PRO A 244 -20.89 -7.17 -34.19
N LEU A 245 -20.76 -8.30 -34.87
CA LEU A 245 -21.84 -9.24 -35.13
C LEU A 245 -21.56 -10.67 -34.68
N SER A 246 -20.69 -10.87 -33.69
CA SER A 246 -20.38 -12.23 -33.21
C SER A 246 -20.25 -12.29 -31.67
N GLY A 247 -20.79 -13.35 -31.08
CA GLY A 247 -20.66 -13.66 -29.66
C GLY A 247 -21.59 -12.89 -28.73
N LEU A 248 -21.37 -13.04 -27.43
CA LEU A 248 -22.13 -12.35 -26.37
C LEU A 248 -21.93 -10.83 -26.47
N GLN A 249 -23.02 -10.09 -26.45
CA GLN A 249 -23.00 -8.64 -26.60
C GLN A 249 -22.85 -7.96 -25.22
N ILE A 250 -21.80 -7.15 -25.04
CA ILE A 250 -21.59 -6.31 -23.84
C ILE A 250 -21.58 -4.86 -24.31
N MET A 251 -22.55 -4.08 -23.82
CA MET A 251 -22.76 -2.73 -24.36
C MET A 251 -23.36 -1.78 -23.32
N GLY A 252 -23.18 -0.49 -23.56
CA GLY A 252 -23.87 0.55 -22.83
C GLY A 252 -25.31 0.70 -23.29
N VAL A 253 -26.09 1.53 -22.58
CA VAL A 253 -27.52 1.72 -22.89
C VAL A 253 -27.73 2.37 -24.25
N LEU A 254 -26.86 3.29 -24.65
CA LEU A 254 -27.03 4.04 -25.92
C LEU A 254 -26.71 3.20 -27.16
N GLU A 255 -25.83 2.23 -27.02
CA GLU A 255 -25.42 1.30 -28.08
C GLU A 255 -26.51 0.28 -28.41
N THR A 256 -27.49 0.07 -27.52
CA THR A 256 -28.61 -0.85 -27.73
C THR A 256 -29.68 -0.32 -28.70
N ARG A 257 -29.49 0.88 -29.24
CA ARG A 257 -30.48 1.55 -30.09
C ARG A 257 -30.81 0.73 -31.34
N ALA A 258 -32.10 0.49 -31.54
CA ALA A 258 -32.65 -0.29 -32.65
C ALA A 258 -32.24 -1.78 -32.70
N LEU A 259 -31.58 -2.29 -31.65
CA LEU A 259 -31.26 -3.70 -31.52
C LEU A 259 -32.33 -4.43 -30.70
N ASP A 260 -32.54 -5.71 -31.03
CA ASP A 260 -33.44 -6.61 -30.31
C ASP A 260 -32.66 -7.81 -29.79
N PHE A 261 -32.89 -8.18 -28.52
CA PHE A 261 -32.25 -9.31 -27.86
C PHE A 261 -33.31 -10.22 -27.24
N ASP A 262 -33.08 -11.52 -27.27
CA ASP A 262 -33.96 -12.48 -26.62
C ASP A 262 -33.72 -12.54 -25.11
N ARG A 263 -32.46 -12.32 -24.68
CA ARG A 263 -32.04 -12.36 -23.28
C ARG A 263 -31.27 -11.10 -22.91
N LEU A 264 -31.70 -10.46 -21.83
CA LEU A 264 -31.14 -9.21 -21.35
C LEU A 264 -30.73 -9.35 -19.88
N ILE A 265 -29.49 -8.97 -19.57
CA ILE A 265 -28.99 -8.81 -18.21
C ILE A 265 -28.59 -7.32 -18.09
N ILE A 266 -29.35 -6.54 -17.34
CA ILE A 266 -29.10 -5.11 -17.16
C ILE A 266 -28.61 -4.85 -15.75
N LEU A 267 -27.40 -4.34 -15.61
CA LEU A 267 -26.77 -4.01 -14.33
C LEU A 267 -27.11 -2.57 -13.90
N SER A 268 -26.81 -2.26 -12.67
CA SER A 268 -26.89 -0.90 -12.11
C SER A 268 -28.25 -0.23 -12.30
N MET A 269 -29.34 -1.01 -12.15
CA MET A 269 -30.72 -0.53 -12.19
C MET A 269 -31.07 0.27 -10.94
N ASN A 270 -30.23 1.26 -10.63
CA ASN A 270 -30.39 2.15 -9.48
C ASN A 270 -30.83 3.55 -9.91
N GLU A 271 -31.62 4.19 -9.06
CA GLU A 271 -32.00 5.58 -9.26
C GLU A 271 -30.77 6.49 -9.28
N GLY A 272 -30.67 7.34 -10.30
CA GLY A 272 -29.51 8.21 -10.52
C GLY A 272 -28.38 7.61 -11.36
N ILE A 273 -28.36 6.28 -11.58
CA ILE A 273 -27.48 5.60 -12.53
C ILE A 273 -28.24 5.29 -13.81
N PHE A 274 -29.38 4.60 -13.70
CA PHE A 274 -30.30 4.36 -14.81
C PHE A 274 -31.75 4.57 -14.37
N PRO A 275 -32.34 5.73 -14.68
CA PRO A 275 -31.86 6.83 -15.52
C PRO A 275 -30.77 7.68 -14.89
N LEU A 276 -29.83 8.14 -15.72
CA LEU A 276 -28.76 9.03 -15.29
C LEU A 276 -29.34 10.43 -15.00
N ARG A 277 -29.25 10.86 -13.73
CA ARG A 277 -29.60 12.22 -13.33
C ARG A 277 -28.41 13.15 -13.51
N LYS A 278 -28.28 13.83 -14.64
CA LYS A 278 -27.37 14.97 -14.77
C LYS A 278 -28.12 16.25 -14.44
N ALA A 279 -27.80 16.90 -13.34
CA ALA A 279 -28.20 18.29 -13.12
C ALA A 279 -27.57 19.13 -14.26
N ALA A 280 -28.38 19.59 -15.18
CA ALA A 280 -27.91 20.50 -16.22
C ALA A 280 -27.56 21.85 -15.54
N ASN A 281 -26.29 22.10 -15.30
CA ASN A 281 -25.80 23.42 -14.91
C ASN A 281 -25.95 24.38 -16.11
N SER A 282 -27.15 24.89 -16.31
CA SER A 282 -27.44 25.83 -17.37
C SER A 282 -27.60 27.23 -16.80
N PHE A 283 -27.00 28.23 -17.46
CA PHE A 283 -27.21 29.65 -17.12
C PHE A 283 -28.69 30.08 -17.37
N ILE A 284 -29.46 29.27 -18.11
CA ILE A 284 -30.88 29.53 -18.36
C ILE A 284 -31.70 28.78 -17.31
N PRO A 285 -32.43 29.46 -16.42
CA PRO A 285 -33.26 28.85 -15.40
C PRO A 285 -34.35 27.95 -16.01
N TYR A 286 -34.77 26.94 -15.28
CA TYR A 286 -35.76 25.94 -15.70
C TYR A 286 -37.07 26.57 -16.24
N ASN A 287 -37.60 27.58 -15.53
CA ASN A 287 -38.85 28.25 -15.93
C ASN A 287 -38.75 28.94 -17.29
N LEU A 288 -37.59 29.55 -17.59
CA LEU A 288 -37.35 30.16 -18.90
C LEU A 288 -37.19 29.10 -19.99
N ARG A 289 -36.47 28.03 -19.71
CA ARG A 289 -36.35 26.89 -20.65
C ARG A 289 -37.72 26.34 -21.01
N ARG A 290 -38.57 26.10 -20.01
CA ARG A 290 -39.95 25.61 -20.23
C ARG A 290 -40.80 26.63 -21.01
N GLY A 291 -40.73 27.91 -20.66
CA GLY A 291 -41.48 28.97 -21.32
C GLY A 291 -41.11 29.18 -22.78
N PHE A 292 -39.86 28.94 -23.17
CA PHE A 292 -39.38 29.06 -24.55
C PHE A 292 -39.28 27.73 -25.30
N GLY A 293 -39.84 26.63 -24.76
CA GLY A 293 -39.82 25.32 -25.41
C GLY A 293 -38.44 24.68 -25.54
N LEU A 294 -37.47 25.07 -24.70
CA LEU A 294 -36.15 24.46 -24.69
C LEU A 294 -36.17 23.12 -23.93
N PRO A 295 -35.31 22.18 -24.30
CA PRO A 295 -35.25 20.88 -23.63
C PRO A 295 -35.02 21.03 -22.13
N THR A 296 -35.86 20.38 -21.33
CA THR A 296 -35.76 20.31 -19.86
C THR A 296 -35.34 18.91 -19.43
N TYR A 297 -35.15 18.67 -18.12
CA TYR A 297 -34.82 17.34 -17.61
C TYR A 297 -35.91 16.29 -17.89
N GLU A 298 -37.17 16.71 -18.00
CA GLU A 298 -38.29 15.82 -18.36
C GLU A 298 -38.12 15.20 -19.76
N HIS A 299 -37.54 15.94 -20.71
CA HIS A 299 -37.19 15.41 -22.02
C HIS A 299 -36.08 14.37 -21.94
N GLN A 300 -35.09 14.58 -21.07
CA GLN A 300 -34.03 13.59 -20.85
C GLN A 300 -34.59 12.31 -20.22
N ASP A 301 -35.44 12.44 -19.21
CA ASP A 301 -36.12 11.30 -18.59
C ASP A 301 -36.95 10.51 -19.61
N SER A 302 -37.65 11.20 -20.52
CA SER A 302 -38.41 10.56 -21.58
C SER A 302 -37.55 9.79 -22.59
N VAL A 303 -36.35 10.29 -22.90
CA VAL A 303 -35.40 9.60 -23.78
C VAL A 303 -34.88 8.32 -23.09
N TRP A 304 -34.49 8.41 -21.80
CA TRP A 304 -34.06 7.23 -21.03
C TRP A 304 -35.18 6.19 -20.90
N ALA A 305 -36.41 6.63 -20.65
CA ALA A 305 -37.58 5.76 -20.60
C ALA A 305 -37.79 5.06 -21.94
N TYR A 306 -37.69 5.79 -23.06
CA TYR A 306 -37.79 5.21 -24.40
C TYR A 306 -36.75 4.10 -24.62
N HIS A 307 -35.47 4.35 -24.26
CA HIS A 307 -34.42 3.34 -24.42
C HIS A 307 -34.69 2.10 -23.56
N PHE A 308 -35.10 2.28 -22.31
CA PHE A 308 -35.41 1.17 -21.43
C PHE A 308 -36.57 0.33 -21.93
N TYR A 309 -37.72 0.96 -22.19
CA TYR A 309 -38.92 0.22 -22.62
C TYR A 309 -38.76 -0.41 -24.00
N ARG A 310 -38.07 0.26 -24.92
CA ARG A 310 -37.79 -0.29 -26.25
C ARG A 310 -36.87 -1.51 -26.16
N LEU A 311 -35.88 -1.48 -25.27
CA LEU A 311 -34.94 -2.57 -25.09
C LEU A 311 -35.62 -3.83 -24.55
N ILE A 312 -36.45 -3.71 -23.53
CA ILE A 312 -37.10 -4.87 -22.89
C ILE A 312 -38.31 -5.39 -23.65
N TYR A 313 -38.91 -4.59 -24.56
CA TYR A 313 -40.20 -4.87 -25.17
C TYR A 313 -40.24 -6.21 -25.93
N ARG A 314 -39.17 -6.60 -26.60
CA ARG A 314 -39.09 -7.83 -27.41
C ARG A 314 -38.27 -8.95 -26.76
N ALA A 315 -37.72 -8.72 -25.60
CA ALA A 315 -36.96 -9.74 -24.91
C ALA A 315 -37.87 -10.84 -24.34
N SER A 316 -37.37 -12.06 -24.33
CA SER A 316 -38.07 -13.19 -23.72
C SER A 316 -37.69 -13.34 -22.23
N HIS A 317 -36.47 -13.00 -21.89
CA HIS A 317 -35.94 -13.08 -20.52
C HIS A 317 -35.22 -11.77 -20.18
N VAL A 318 -35.55 -11.18 -19.03
CA VAL A 318 -34.97 -9.93 -18.57
C VAL A 318 -34.57 -10.06 -17.09
N SER A 319 -33.30 -9.90 -16.82
CA SER A 319 -32.75 -9.82 -15.45
C SER A 319 -32.29 -8.38 -15.17
N LEU A 320 -32.87 -7.75 -14.16
CA LEU A 320 -32.59 -6.37 -13.75
C LEU A 320 -31.83 -6.40 -12.41
N LEU A 321 -30.55 -6.05 -12.43
CA LEU A 321 -29.66 -6.10 -11.26
C LEU A 321 -29.48 -4.70 -10.70
N TYR A 322 -29.58 -4.54 -9.37
CA TYR A 322 -29.35 -3.26 -8.70
C TYR A 322 -28.51 -3.42 -7.42
N ASP A 323 -27.77 -2.38 -7.05
CA ASP A 323 -27.00 -2.35 -5.80
C ASP A 323 -27.90 -1.94 -4.64
N THR A 324 -27.97 -2.80 -3.61
CA THR A 324 -28.80 -2.56 -2.42
C THR A 324 -28.10 -1.74 -1.34
N ARG A 325 -26.80 -1.41 -1.51
CA ARG A 325 -26.04 -0.65 -0.51
C ARG A 325 -26.40 0.83 -0.56
N SER A 326 -26.56 1.43 0.59
CA SER A 326 -26.54 2.88 0.74
C SER A 326 -25.10 3.37 0.94
N ASN A 327 -24.61 4.24 0.08
CA ASN A 327 -23.27 4.79 0.15
C ASN A 327 -23.36 6.34 0.18
N GLY A 328 -23.26 6.92 1.37
CA GLY A 328 -23.37 8.36 1.57
C GLY A 328 -24.74 8.92 1.13
N LEU A 329 -24.76 9.70 0.05
CA LEU A 329 -25.98 10.30 -0.52
C LEU A 329 -26.70 9.36 -1.51
N GLN A 330 -26.13 8.22 -1.87
CA GLN A 330 -26.76 7.21 -2.71
C GLN A 330 -27.50 6.22 -1.82
N THR A 331 -28.79 6.10 -2.02
CA THR A 331 -29.70 5.36 -1.13
C THR A 331 -29.82 3.87 -1.45
N GLY A 332 -29.15 3.38 -2.50
CA GLY A 332 -29.32 1.99 -2.96
C GLY A 332 -30.75 1.72 -3.50
N GLU A 333 -31.50 2.77 -3.84
CA GLU A 333 -32.86 2.65 -4.37
C GLU A 333 -32.85 2.04 -5.77
N VAL A 334 -33.80 1.16 -6.02
CA VAL A 334 -34.04 0.60 -7.34
C VAL A 334 -34.58 1.70 -8.29
N SER A 335 -34.24 1.57 -9.56
CA SER A 335 -34.64 2.53 -10.61
C SER A 335 -36.16 2.75 -10.63
N ARG A 336 -36.56 4.00 -10.86
CA ARG A 336 -37.98 4.38 -11.09
C ARG A 336 -38.62 3.58 -12.21
N PHE A 337 -37.88 3.10 -13.18
CA PHE A 337 -38.41 2.29 -14.27
C PHE A 337 -38.91 0.93 -13.79
N VAL A 338 -38.25 0.32 -12.82
CA VAL A 338 -38.71 -0.91 -12.17
C VAL A 338 -40.01 -0.62 -11.40
N HIS A 339 -40.07 0.48 -10.65
CA HIS A 339 -41.30 0.90 -9.99
C HIS A 339 -42.44 1.19 -10.97
N GLN A 340 -42.14 1.80 -12.11
CA GLN A 340 -43.16 2.03 -13.16
C GLN A 340 -43.68 0.71 -13.73
N LEU A 341 -42.81 -0.26 -13.99
CA LEU A 341 -43.26 -1.60 -14.44
C LEU A 341 -44.17 -2.24 -13.40
N HIS A 342 -43.82 -2.17 -12.13
CA HIS A 342 -44.58 -2.80 -11.07
C HIS A 342 -45.93 -2.11 -10.80
N TYR A 343 -45.92 -0.79 -10.56
CA TYR A 343 -47.08 -0.07 -10.03
C TYR A 343 -47.92 0.61 -11.11
N HIS A 344 -47.32 1.01 -12.23
CA HIS A 344 -48.04 1.69 -13.30
C HIS A 344 -48.54 0.74 -14.38
N TYR A 345 -47.69 -0.22 -14.77
CA TYR A 345 -48.04 -1.21 -15.79
C TYR A 345 -48.54 -2.53 -15.18
N GLU A 346 -48.56 -2.64 -13.86
CA GLU A 346 -49.02 -3.83 -13.13
C GLU A 346 -48.36 -5.14 -13.61
N GLN A 347 -47.09 -5.02 -14.10
CA GLN A 347 -46.36 -6.14 -14.65
C GLN A 347 -45.91 -7.06 -13.52
N PRO A 348 -46.22 -8.38 -13.57
CA PRO A 348 -45.68 -9.32 -12.57
C PRO A 348 -44.15 -9.35 -12.65
N MET A 349 -43.50 -9.48 -11.51
CA MET A 349 -42.02 -9.54 -11.43
C MET A 349 -41.59 -10.60 -10.42
N HIS A 350 -40.38 -11.13 -10.61
CA HIS A 350 -39.76 -12.04 -9.67
C HIS A 350 -38.66 -11.28 -8.92
N ASP A 351 -38.93 -10.92 -7.67
CA ASP A 351 -37.95 -10.26 -6.81
C ASP A 351 -37.05 -11.27 -6.12
N LYS A 352 -35.75 -11.09 -6.26
CA LYS A 352 -34.70 -11.86 -5.59
C LYS A 352 -33.76 -10.93 -4.82
N LEU A 353 -33.33 -11.35 -3.67
CA LEU A 353 -32.28 -10.67 -2.90
C LEU A 353 -31.11 -11.63 -2.68
N VAL A 354 -29.96 -11.24 -3.17
CA VAL A 354 -28.71 -11.97 -2.94
C VAL A 354 -28.10 -11.49 -1.63
N VAL A 355 -27.92 -12.40 -0.69
CA VAL A 355 -27.27 -12.14 0.60
C VAL A 355 -25.98 -12.95 0.65
N TYR A 356 -24.87 -12.27 0.85
CA TYR A 356 -23.61 -12.95 1.09
C TYR A 356 -23.51 -13.36 2.57
N ASN A 357 -23.49 -14.64 2.82
CA ASN A 357 -23.08 -15.14 4.14
C ASN A 357 -21.56 -14.99 4.26
N VAL A 358 -21.13 -14.00 5.00
CA VAL A 358 -19.75 -13.93 5.46
C VAL A 358 -19.63 -14.95 6.61
N SER A 359 -19.50 -16.23 6.27
CA SER A 359 -19.02 -17.17 7.27
C SER A 359 -17.55 -16.86 7.50
N SER A 360 -17.21 -16.33 8.66
CA SER A 360 -15.82 -16.40 9.10
C SER A 360 -15.49 -17.89 9.22
N ALA A 361 -14.84 -18.44 8.20
CA ALA A 361 -14.21 -19.73 8.35
C ALA A 361 -13.33 -19.60 9.60
N LYS A 362 -13.60 -20.44 10.62
CA LYS A 362 -12.70 -20.53 11.76
C LYS A 362 -11.35 -20.90 11.19
N THR A 363 -10.48 -19.90 11.04
CA THR A 363 -9.11 -20.16 10.61
C THR A 363 -8.52 -21.14 11.63
N PRO A 364 -8.09 -22.32 11.23
CA PRO A 364 -7.47 -23.26 12.16
C PRO A 364 -6.31 -22.55 12.84
N ALA A 365 -6.13 -22.78 14.14
CA ALA A 365 -5.01 -22.21 14.86
C ALA A 365 -3.70 -22.57 14.14
N LEU A 366 -2.89 -21.55 13.86
CA LEU A 366 -1.60 -21.75 13.21
C LEU A 366 -0.73 -22.64 14.11
N GLN A 367 -0.30 -23.78 13.60
CA GLN A 367 0.50 -24.77 14.32
C GLN A 367 1.71 -25.15 13.48
N VAL A 368 2.88 -25.23 14.12
CA VAL A 368 4.10 -25.72 13.51
C VAL A 368 4.46 -27.07 14.12
N GLN A 369 4.47 -28.13 13.28
CA GLN A 369 4.88 -29.46 13.73
C GLN A 369 6.41 -29.51 13.87
N LYS A 370 6.91 -30.18 14.92
CA LYS A 370 8.34 -30.40 15.13
C LYS A 370 8.86 -31.53 14.24
N THR A 371 8.94 -31.26 12.94
CA THR A 371 9.54 -32.17 11.95
C THR A 371 11.04 -32.29 12.15
N ASP A 372 11.68 -33.27 11.52
CA ASP A 372 13.14 -33.45 11.57
C ASP A 372 13.89 -32.20 11.10
N GLU A 373 13.35 -31.48 10.12
CA GLU A 373 13.91 -30.21 9.65
C GLU A 373 13.86 -29.13 10.73
N VAL A 374 12.72 -28.96 11.39
CA VAL A 374 12.56 -28.01 12.50
C VAL A 374 13.49 -28.37 13.66
N MET A 375 13.61 -29.66 13.97
CA MET A 375 14.51 -30.15 15.01
C MET A 375 15.98 -29.93 14.65
N ALA A 376 16.36 -30.07 13.39
CA ALA A 376 17.72 -29.75 12.92
C ALA A 376 18.05 -28.25 13.08
N ARG A 377 17.09 -27.36 12.77
CA ARG A 377 17.25 -25.90 12.99
C ARG A 377 17.36 -25.54 14.47
N LEU A 378 16.60 -26.20 15.34
CA LEU A 378 16.71 -26.05 16.79
C LEU A 378 18.03 -26.58 17.32
N ALA A 379 18.57 -27.66 16.73
CA ALA A 379 19.88 -28.19 17.11
C ALA A 379 21.05 -27.23 16.85
N ALA A 380 20.87 -26.24 15.94
CA ALA A 380 21.87 -25.23 15.68
C ALA A 380 22.20 -24.32 16.91
N PHE A 381 21.34 -24.31 17.94
CA PHE A 381 21.56 -23.59 19.20
C PHE A 381 22.32 -24.42 20.27
N ARG A 382 22.58 -25.71 20.00
CA ARG A 382 23.37 -26.58 20.90
C ARG A 382 24.85 -26.35 20.71
N LYS A 383 25.65 -26.89 21.63
CA LYS A 383 27.13 -26.88 21.56
C LYS A 383 27.63 -27.34 20.18
N GLY A 384 28.50 -26.54 19.58
CA GLY A 384 29.02 -26.79 18.22
C GLY A 384 28.11 -26.34 17.08
N GLY A 385 26.91 -25.85 17.36
CA GLY A 385 26.04 -25.21 16.37
C GLY A 385 26.45 -23.77 16.04
N VAL A 386 25.85 -23.19 15.05
CA VAL A 386 26.17 -21.85 14.52
C VAL A 386 25.33 -20.72 15.14
N ARG A 387 24.39 -21.03 16.04
CA ARG A 387 23.46 -20.08 16.64
C ARG A 387 23.54 -20.08 18.15
N ALA A 388 23.22 -18.94 18.78
CA ALA A 388 23.17 -18.80 20.23
C ALA A 388 21.86 -18.09 20.65
N ILE A 389 21.34 -18.46 21.82
CA ILE A 389 20.11 -17.91 22.40
C ILE A 389 20.45 -16.65 23.19
N SER A 390 19.72 -15.56 22.93
CA SER A 390 19.82 -14.32 23.72
C SER A 390 18.71 -14.23 24.78
N ALA A 391 18.89 -13.37 25.78
CA ALA A 391 17.83 -13.08 26.76
C ALA A 391 16.54 -12.61 26.12
N SER A 392 16.61 -11.81 25.05
CA SER A 392 15.43 -11.40 24.27
C SER A 392 14.74 -12.58 23.57
N ALA A 393 15.51 -13.54 23.07
CA ALA A 393 14.97 -14.75 22.46
C ALA A 393 14.21 -15.63 23.48
N VAL A 394 14.74 -15.75 24.71
CA VAL A 394 14.05 -16.42 25.82
C VAL A 394 12.75 -15.72 26.16
N ASN A 395 12.76 -14.39 26.29
CA ASN A 395 11.54 -13.61 26.52
C ASN A 395 10.51 -13.81 25.40
N THR A 396 10.96 -13.82 24.13
CA THR A 396 10.09 -14.06 22.98
C THR A 396 9.43 -15.44 23.05
N TYR A 397 10.18 -16.47 23.48
CA TYR A 397 9.64 -17.82 23.65
C TYR A 397 8.58 -17.88 24.75
N LEU A 398 8.87 -17.26 25.90
CA LEU A 398 7.96 -17.19 27.05
C LEU A 398 6.68 -16.39 26.74
N ASP A 399 6.77 -15.37 25.90
CA ASP A 399 5.61 -14.60 25.44
C ASP A 399 4.76 -15.38 24.42
N CYS A 400 5.42 -16.01 23.44
CA CYS A 400 4.77 -16.78 22.40
C CYS A 400 5.77 -17.73 21.71
N PRO A 401 5.67 -19.05 21.91
CA PRO A 401 6.53 -20.03 21.25
C PRO A 401 6.50 -19.98 19.73
N LEU A 402 5.33 -19.63 19.15
CA LEU A 402 5.18 -19.50 17.70
C LEU A 402 5.94 -18.27 17.16
N LYS A 403 5.88 -17.14 17.88
CA LYS A 403 6.68 -15.95 17.56
C LYS A 403 8.18 -16.25 17.65
N PHE A 404 8.61 -16.99 18.66
CA PHE A 404 10.01 -17.44 18.77
C PHE A 404 10.41 -18.29 17.55
N TYR A 405 9.58 -19.24 17.16
CA TYR A 405 9.87 -20.08 15.99
C TYR A 405 10.09 -19.19 14.74
N PHE A 406 9.14 -18.34 14.39
CA PHE A 406 9.25 -17.52 13.19
C PHE A 406 10.40 -16.50 13.26
N SER A 407 10.53 -15.75 14.36
CA SER A 407 11.51 -14.67 14.43
C SER A 407 12.94 -15.13 14.77
N VAL A 408 13.08 -16.16 15.64
CA VAL A 408 14.40 -16.61 16.11
C VAL A 408 14.87 -17.85 15.37
N VAL A 409 14.01 -18.85 15.14
CA VAL A 409 14.42 -20.10 14.49
C VAL A 409 14.44 -19.96 12.96
N GLU A 410 13.39 -19.42 12.36
CA GLU A 410 13.31 -19.17 10.91
C GLU A 410 14.05 -17.87 10.51
N GLY A 411 14.15 -16.91 11.43
CA GLY A 411 14.80 -15.63 11.15
C GLY A 411 13.94 -14.68 10.31
N ILE A 412 12.62 -14.90 10.30
CA ILE A 412 11.67 -13.99 9.64
C ILE A 412 11.68 -12.66 10.41
N ARG A 413 11.95 -11.59 9.70
CA ARG A 413 11.93 -10.21 10.23
C ARG A 413 10.86 -9.42 9.51
N GLU A 414 10.29 -8.45 10.20
CA GLU A 414 9.48 -7.42 9.57
C GLU A 414 10.37 -6.64 8.58
N GLU A 415 9.82 -6.30 7.42
CA GLU A 415 10.52 -5.45 6.47
C GLU A 415 10.73 -4.07 7.09
N GLU A 416 11.92 -3.51 6.90
CA GLU A 416 12.21 -2.15 7.37
C GLU A 416 11.40 -1.16 6.52
N GLU A 417 10.66 -0.28 7.21
CA GLU A 417 9.94 0.81 6.58
C GLU A 417 10.63 2.15 6.88
N VAL A 418 10.52 3.08 5.96
CA VAL A 418 11.02 4.44 6.19
C VAL A 418 10.19 5.12 7.27
N SER A 419 10.83 5.49 8.36
CA SER A 419 10.19 6.19 9.48
C SER A 419 10.60 7.65 9.52
N GLU A 420 9.62 8.56 9.55
CA GLU A 420 9.85 10.00 9.73
C GLU A 420 9.98 10.38 11.19
N THR A 421 9.43 9.57 12.08
CA THR A 421 9.40 9.81 13.52
C THR A 421 10.21 8.75 14.24
N ILE A 422 10.90 9.17 15.28
CA ILE A 422 11.68 8.26 16.10
C ILE A 422 10.73 7.44 16.98
N GLU A 423 10.69 6.15 16.73
CA GLU A 423 9.98 5.19 17.55
C GLU A 423 10.73 4.89 18.86
N SER A 424 10.04 4.26 19.81
CA SER A 424 10.60 3.98 21.14
C SER A 424 11.84 3.09 21.12
N ASN A 425 11.94 2.15 20.17
CA ASN A 425 13.12 1.29 19.96
C ASN A 425 14.30 2.11 19.44
N VAL A 426 14.09 2.98 18.44
CA VAL A 426 15.13 3.85 17.88
C VAL A 426 15.59 4.87 18.92
N PHE A 427 14.66 5.43 19.72
CA PHE A 427 15.00 6.30 20.85
C PHE A 427 15.94 5.61 21.84
N GLY A 428 15.66 4.35 22.19
CA GLY A 428 16.53 3.53 23.03
C GLY A 428 17.91 3.36 22.42
N SER A 429 18.00 2.97 21.15
CA SER A 429 19.27 2.77 20.46
C SER A 429 20.11 4.05 20.37
N ILE A 430 19.48 5.22 20.14
CA ILE A 430 20.19 6.52 20.17
C ILE A 430 20.71 6.81 21.57
N LEU A 431 19.90 6.57 22.63
CA LEU A 431 20.34 6.78 24.01
C LEU A 431 21.56 5.90 24.37
N HIS A 432 21.53 4.60 24.00
CA HIS A 432 22.64 3.68 24.21
C HIS A 432 23.90 4.19 23.50
N LYS A 433 23.79 4.61 22.23
CA LYS A 433 24.92 5.13 21.46
C LYS A 433 25.50 6.41 22.06
N VAL A 434 24.68 7.31 22.57
CA VAL A 434 25.15 8.51 23.27
C VAL A 434 25.88 8.13 24.56
N MET A 435 25.37 7.18 25.33
CA MET A 435 26.01 6.73 26.56
C MET A 435 27.35 6.03 26.26
N GLU A 436 27.41 5.15 25.25
CA GLU A 436 28.64 4.54 24.77
C GLU A 436 29.70 5.60 24.46
N GLU A 437 29.36 6.56 23.60
CA GLU A 437 30.29 7.61 23.15
C GLU A 437 30.83 8.49 24.30
N LEU A 438 29.98 8.79 25.28
CA LEU A 438 30.39 9.61 26.43
C LEU A 438 31.30 8.85 27.41
N TYR A 439 31.13 7.53 27.53
CA TYR A 439 31.91 6.70 28.46
C TYR A 439 33.14 6.07 27.83
N GLU A 440 33.19 5.86 26.53
CA GLU A 440 34.34 5.24 25.83
C GLU A 440 35.68 5.89 26.14
N PRO A 441 35.84 7.24 26.24
CA PRO A 441 37.10 7.89 26.61
C PRO A 441 37.55 7.61 28.05
N LEU A 442 36.65 7.05 28.87
CA LEU A 442 36.91 6.74 30.30
C LEU A 442 37.28 5.28 30.51
N CYS A 443 37.39 4.47 29.45
CA CYS A 443 37.71 3.05 29.53
C CYS A 443 39.00 2.81 30.33
N GLY A 444 38.92 1.90 31.32
CA GLY A 444 40.02 1.56 32.25
C GLY A 444 40.34 2.61 33.33
N LYS A 445 39.65 3.75 33.34
CA LYS A 445 39.90 4.86 34.27
C LYS A 445 38.95 4.84 35.46
N MET A 446 39.41 5.44 36.58
CA MET A 446 38.55 5.74 37.73
C MET A 446 37.67 6.96 37.40
N VAL A 447 36.38 6.75 37.47
CA VAL A 447 35.37 7.77 37.27
C VAL A 447 35.04 8.45 38.59
N THR A 448 35.16 9.78 38.62
CA THR A 448 34.88 10.61 39.80
C THR A 448 33.64 11.47 39.60
N ALA A 449 33.04 11.94 40.70
CA ALA A 449 31.85 12.80 40.63
C ALA A 449 32.11 14.11 39.87
N ASP A 450 33.32 14.68 40.02
CA ASP A 450 33.65 15.96 39.36
C ASP A 450 33.83 15.78 37.85
N LEU A 451 34.36 14.66 37.40
CA LEU A 451 34.44 14.31 35.97
C LEU A 451 33.06 14.22 35.34
N LEU A 452 32.12 13.49 35.96
CA LEU A 452 30.75 13.37 35.45
C LEU A 452 30.00 14.69 35.48
N LYS A 453 30.21 15.53 36.50
CA LYS A 453 29.65 16.88 36.54
C LYS A 453 30.25 17.78 35.46
N ALA A 454 31.51 17.61 35.11
CA ALA A 454 32.13 18.37 34.01
C ALA A 454 31.49 17.96 32.67
N ILE A 455 31.36 16.65 32.40
CA ILE A 455 30.66 16.16 31.17
C ILE A 455 29.23 16.68 31.13
N LYS A 456 28.46 16.62 32.23
CA LYS A 456 27.07 17.11 32.29
C LYS A 456 26.97 18.61 31.98
N LYS A 457 27.95 19.43 32.34
CA LYS A 457 27.97 20.88 32.08
C LYS A 457 28.44 21.23 30.67
N ASP A 458 29.11 20.34 29.99
CA ASP A 458 29.65 20.55 28.66
C ASP A 458 28.55 20.33 27.60
N THR A 459 27.73 21.36 27.42
CA THR A 459 26.61 21.32 26.43
C THR A 459 27.08 21.00 25.01
N PRO A 460 28.18 21.56 24.48
CA PRO A 460 28.72 21.21 23.17
C PRO A 460 29.05 19.71 23.01
N VAL A 461 29.65 19.11 24.01
CA VAL A 461 29.97 17.66 24.00
C VAL A 461 28.70 16.81 23.95
N LEU A 462 27.71 17.14 24.80
CA LEU A 462 26.44 16.42 24.84
C LEU A 462 25.65 16.56 23.52
N THR A 463 25.50 17.78 23.01
CA THR A 463 24.80 18.02 21.75
C THR A 463 25.52 17.41 20.56
N GLY A 464 26.84 17.42 20.55
CA GLY A 464 27.66 16.76 19.53
C GLY A 464 27.48 15.23 19.52
N ALA A 465 27.55 14.60 20.70
CA ALA A 465 27.32 13.15 20.82
C ALA A 465 25.88 12.77 20.38
N ILE A 466 24.87 13.53 20.78
CA ILE A 466 23.49 13.31 20.35
C ILE A 466 23.37 13.43 18.84
N ALA A 467 23.94 14.47 18.23
CA ALA A 467 23.85 14.68 16.78
C ALA A 467 24.55 13.53 15.98
N ARG A 468 25.68 13.03 16.46
CA ARG A 468 26.37 11.87 15.87
C ARG A 468 25.56 10.60 16.02
N ALA A 469 25.02 10.33 17.21
CA ALA A 469 24.15 9.18 17.43
C ALA A 469 22.89 9.20 16.55
N PHE A 470 22.28 10.37 16.33
CA PHE A 470 21.19 10.53 15.35
C PHE A 470 21.64 10.24 13.92
N ALA A 471 22.83 10.72 13.52
CA ALA A 471 23.35 10.48 12.18
C ALA A 471 23.56 8.99 11.94
N GLU A 472 24.18 8.27 12.89
CA GLU A 472 24.49 6.85 12.76
C GLU A 472 23.24 5.96 12.87
N VAL A 473 22.39 6.17 13.89
CA VAL A 473 21.30 5.25 14.23
C VAL A 473 20.04 5.51 13.43
N PHE A 474 19.65 6.79 13.29
CA PHE A 474 18.37 7.16 12.66
C PHE A 474 18.51 7.54 11.20
N PHE A 475 19.48 8.42 10.87
CA PHE A 475 19.69 8.84 9.49
C PHE A 475 20.58 7.87 8.70
N LYS A 476 21.23 6.91 9.37
CA LYS A 476 22.14 5.91 8.79
C LYS A 476 23.17 6.53 7.83
N THR A 477 23.79 7.62 8.27
CA THR A 477 24.74 8.42 7.49
C THR A 477 25.92 8.88 8.36
N ASP A 478 27.09 9.05 7.75
CA ASP A 478 28.27 9.63 8.41
C ASP A 478 28.22 11.17 8.51
N VAL A 479 27.25 11.80 7.84
CA VAL A 479 27.12 13.27 7.79
C VAL A 479 26.31 13.78 8.97
N VAL A 480 27.00 14.39 9.93
CA VAL A 480 26.38 15.00 11.10
C VAL A 480 25.76 16.35 10.70
N ARG A 481 24.45 16.50 10.93
CA ARG A 481 23.70 17.73 10.70
C ARG A 481 23.04 18.25 11.97
N PRO A 482 22.81 19.55 12.12
CA PRO A 482 22.02 20.09 13.22
C PRO A 482 20.62 19.49 13.24
N LEU A 483 20.15 19.05 14.40
CA LEU A 483 18.79 18.56 14.56
C LEU A 483 17.79 19.70 14.45
N THR A 484 16.70 19.50 13.72
CA THR A 484 15.65 20.47 13.50
C THR A 484 14.26 19.88 13.73
N GLY A 485 13.25 20.71 13.97
CA GLY A 485 11.86 20.27 14.12
C GLY A 485 11.66 19.28 15.27
N GLN A 486 10.95 18.19 15.00
CA GLN A 486 10.66 17.15 16.00
C GLN A 486 11.92 16.44 16.49
N ASN A 487 12.90 16.21 15.61
CA ASN A 487 14.16 15.55 15.98
C ASN A 487 14.96 16.39 16.99
N PHE A 488 14.89 17.72 16.91
CA PHE A 488 15.47 18.60 17.93
C PHE A 488 14.80 18.38 19.30
N LEU A 489 13.48 18.30 19.36
CA LEU A 489 12.75 18.05 20.61
C LEU A 489 13.13 16.69 21.21
N ILE A 490 13.24 15.66 20.38
CA ILE A 490 13.65 14.33 20.81
C ILE A 490 15.12 14.35 21.30
N GLY A 491 16.00 15.06 20.60
CA GLY A 491 17.38 15.28 21.04
C GLY A 491 17.47 15.94 22.42
N GLU A 492 16.63 16.94 22.69
CA GLU A 492 16.52 17.58 24.00
C GLU A 492 15.96 16.63 25.08
N MET A 493 15.05 15.74 24.71
CA MET A 493 14.59 14.68 25.62
C MET A 493 15.72 13.70 25.96
N ILE A 494 16.46 13.23 24.97
CA ILE A 494 17.63 12.35 25.17
C ILE A 494 18.65 13.03 26.05
N ARG A 495 18.96 14.31 25.82
CA ARG A 495 19.86 15.09 26.66
C ARG A 495 19.45 15.07 28.13
N LYS A 496 18.16 15.27 28.43
CA LYS A 496 17.64 15.18 29.80
C LYS A 496 17.79 13.79 30.43
N TYR A 497 17.59 12.73 29.63
CA TYR A 497 17.83 11.35 30.13
C TYR A 497 19.30 11.12 30.43
N VAL A 498 20.21 11.51 29.55
CA VAL A 498 21.67 11.44 29.75
C VAL A 498 22.09 12.22 30.99
N GLU A 499 21.62 13.45 31.16
CA GLU A 499 21.89 14.27 32.33
C GLU A 499 21.44 13.60 33.65
N LYS A 500 20.28 12.94 33.67
CA LYS A 500 19.79 12.18 34.83
C LYS A 500 20.65 10.94 35.13
N ILE A 501 21.08 10.22 34.08
CA ILE A 501 21.96 9.06 34.23
C ILE A 501 23.30 9.51 34.81
N LEU A 502 23.94 10.55 34.25
CA LEU A 502 25.20 11.09 34.76
C LEU A 502 25.07 11.59 36.20
N GLU A 503 23.93 12.20 36.57
CA GLU A 503 23.70 12.61 37.96
C GLU A 503 23.55 11.42 38.92
N ARG A 504 22.85 10.37 38.50
CA ARG A 504 22.75 9.14 39.29
C ARG A 504 24.10 8.49 39.44
N ASP A 505 24.87 8.38 38.37
CA ASP A 505 26.22 7.79 38.39
C ASP A 505 27.18 8.60 39.25
N SER A 506 27.07 9.94 39.27
CA SER A 506 27.88 10.78 40.13
C SER A 506 27.70 10.51 41.65
N LYS A 507 26.51 10.00 42.04
CA LYS A 507 26.22 9.59 43.42
C LYS A 507 26.79 8.22 43.76
N LEU A 508 27.15 7.43 42.74
CA LEU A 508 27.73 6.08 42.87
C LEU A 508 29.26 6.05 42.74
N THR A 509 29.89 7.18 42.49
CA THR A 509 31.34 7.33 42.39
C THR A 509 32.02 7.15 43.73
N PRO A 510 33.31 6.75 43.79
CA PRO A 510 34.15 6.38 42.65
C PRO A 510 33.92 4.95 42.17
N PHE A 511 34.02 4.76 40.84
CA PHE A 511 34.02 3.45 40.22
C PHE A 511 34.99 3.43 39.04
N LYS A 512 35.48 2.25 38.68
CA LYS A 512 36.31 2.08 37.49
C LYS A 512 35.39 1.62 36.35
N TYR A 513 35.36 2.42 35.28
CA TYR A 513 34.66 2.03 34.07
C TYR A 513 35.51 1.00 33.31
N ILE A 514 34.90 -0.15 32.96
CA ILE A 514 35.59 -1.24 32.27
C ILE A 514 35.36 -1.13 30.77
N GLU A 515 34.13 -1.29 30.32
CA GLU A 515 33.76 -1.23 28.89
C GLU A 515 32.25 -1.09 28.66
N SER A 516 31.87 -0.68 27.44
CA SER A 516 30.50 -0.70 26.95
C SER A 516 30.33 -1.73 25.84
N GLU A 517 29.04 -2.07 25.51
CA GLU A 517 28.62 -2.90 24.38
C GLU A 517 29.39 -4.23 24.27
N ARG A 518 29.67 -4.84 25.43
CA ARG A 518 30.41 -6.11 25.46
C ARG A 518 29.57 -7.26 24.94
N LYS A 519 30.08 -7.93 23.91
CA LYS A 519 29.56 -9.21 23.43
C LYS A 519 30.05 -10.34 24.28
N ILE A 520 29.15 -11.12 24.87
CA ILE A 520 29.48 -12.33 25.63
C ILE A 520 28.78 -13.54 24.99
N ASN A 521 29.51 -14.65 24.98
CA ASN A 521 29.02 -15.97 24.61
C ASN A 521 29.47 -16.98 25.65
N CYS A 522 28.58 -17.85 26.10
CA CYS A 522 28.93 -18.94 27.00
C CYS A 522 28.15 -20.21 26.64
N LEU A 523 28.61 -21.34 27.19
CA LEU A 523 27.92 -22.62 27.12
C LEU A 523 27.17 -22.84 28.42
N PHE A 524 25.88 -23.02 28.35
CA PHE A 524 25.03 -23.30 29.50
C PHE A 524 24.61 -24.76 29.51
N THR A 525 24.88 -25.46 30.60
CA THR A 525 24.55 -26.87 30.76
C THR A 525 23.14 -27.03 31.32
N LEU A 526 22.27 -27.71 30.59
CA LEU A 526 20.91 -28.02 31.00
C LEU A 526 20.86 -29.19 32.00
N SER A 527 19.73 -29.40 32.64
CA SER A 527 19.51 -30.48 33.61
C SER A 527 19.70 -31.89 33.04
N ASP A 528 19.48 -32.06 31.75
CA ASP A 528 19.71 -33.31 30.99
C ASP A 528 21.20 -33.49 30.57
N ARG A 529 22.10 -32.64 31.03
CA ARG A 529 23.52 -32.55 30.66
C ARG A 529 23.79 -32.15 29.19
N SER A 530 22.77 -31.75 28.44
CA SER A 530 23.00 -31.14 27.14
C SER A 530 23.47 -29.69 27.32
N GLU A 531 24.25 -29.19 26.36
CA GLU A 531 24.81 -27.83 26.41
C GLU A 531 24.22 -26.98 25.30
N ILE A 532 23.81 -25.77 25.64
CA ILE A 532 23.29 -24.77 24.69
C ILE A 532 24.22 -23.55 24.68
N GLN A 533 24.24 -22.86 23.52
CA GLN A 533 24.99 -21.63 23.38
C GLN A 533 24.11 -20.43 23.77
N LEU A 534 24.59 -19.63 24.72
CA LEU A 534 23.99 -18.35 25.08
C LEU A 534 24.84 -17.20 24.54
N LYS A 535 24.16 -16.10 24.18
CA LYS A 535 24.79 -14.84 23.80
C LYS A 535 24.12 -13.66 24.48
N GLY A 536 24.91 -12.64 24.76
CA GLY A 536 24.42 -11.39 25.32
C GLY A 536 25.21 -10.18 24.84
N PHE A 537 24.61 -9.01 25.01
CA PHE A 537 25.24 -7.72 24.85
C PHE A 537 25.02 -6.96 26.14
N ILE A 538 26.10 -6.61 26.83
CA ILE A 538 26.01 -5.83 28.06
C ILE A 538 26.29 -4.38 27.71
N ASP A 539 25.32 -3.50 27.98
CA ASP A 539 25.43 -2.09 27.65
C ASP A 539 26.63 -1.42 28.35
N ARG A 540 26.87 -1.76 29.62
CA ARG A 540 27.98 -1.19 30.38
C ARG A 540 28.44 -2.08 31.56
N ILE A 541 29.72 -2.14 31.80
CA ILE A 541 30.37 -2.86 32.91
C ILE A 541 31.25 -1.91 33.68
N ASP A 542 31.05 -1.87 35.00
CA ASP A 542 31.87 -1.11 35.97
C ASP A 542 32.42 -2.02 37.07
N GLU A 543 33.49 -1.58 37.69
CA GLU A 543 34.04 -2.17 38.91
C GLU A 543 33.87 -1.19 40.09
N VAL A 544 33.15 -1.64 41.12
CA VAL A 544 32.85 -0.86 42.33
C VAL A 544 33.28 -1.64 43.56
N ARG A 545 34.29 -1.18 44.27
CA ARG A 545 34.78 -1.86 45.50
C ARG A 545 35.01 -3.37 45.32
N ASP A 546 35.74 -3.74 44.28
CA ASP A 546 36.04 -5.12 43.88
C ASP A 546 34.83 -5.99 43.45
N ALA A 547 33.70 -5.37 43.25
CA ALA A 547 32.52 -6.03 42.68
C ALA A 547 32.22 -5.52 41.26
N ILE A 548 31.86 -6.44 40.36
CA ILE A 548 31.45 -6.10 39.01
C ILE A 548 29.98 -5.65 39.02
N ARG A 549 29.73 -4.51 38.40
CA ARG A 549 28.40 -3.98 38.20
C ARG A 549 28.03 -4.03 36.73
N ILE A 550 26.96 -4.77 36.40
CA ILE A 550 26.41 -4.88 35.07
C ILE A 550 25.23 -3.90 34.98
N ILE A 551 25.24 -3.07 33.95
CA ILE A 551 24.23 -2.05 33.70
C ILE A 551 23.60 -2.29 32.34
N ASP A 552 22.28 -2.24 32.30
CA ASP A 552 21.46 -2.31 31.09
C ASP A 552 20.52 -1.10 31.08
N TYR A 553 20.61 -0.27 30.02
CA TYR A 553 19.83 0.94 29.90
C TYR A 553 18.44 0.64 29.30
N LYS A 554 17.39 1.09 29.96
CA LYS A 554 16.03 0.92 29.46
C LYS A 554 15.32 2.27 29.37
N SER A 555 14.91 2.65 28.19
CA SER A 555 14.15 3.89 27.93
C SER A 555 12.64 3.71 28.05
N GLY A 556 12.15 2.46 27.98
CA GLY A 556 10.74 2.12 28.07
C GLY A 556 10.25 1.89 29.49
N SER A 557 8.92 1.82 29.65
CA SER A 557 8.28 1.39 30.89
C SER A 557 8.38 -0.13 31.02
N GLY A 558 8.70 -0.62 32.22
CA GLY A 558 8.76 -2.06 32.51
C GLY A 558 8.72 -2.32 34.01
N THR A 559 8.32 -3.53 34.39
CA THR A 559 8.30 -3.99 35.78
C THR A 559 9.73 -4.32 36.19
N SER A 560 10.18 -3.73 37.30
CA SER A 560 11.50 -4.00 37.91
C SER A 560 11.43 -4.85 39.16
N THR A 561 10.22 -5.16 39.63
CA THR A 561 9.96 -5.98 40.82
C THR A 561 9.49 -7.35 40.39
N PHE A 562 9.91 -8.37 41.12
CA PHE A 562 9.52 -9.76 40.95
C PHE A 562 9.35 -10.44 42.31
N THR A 563 8.57 -11.48 42.38
CA THR A 563 8.27 -12.19 43.64
C THR A 563 9.30 -13.28 43.91
N THR A 564 9.54 -14.13 42.92
CA THR A 564 10.56 -15.21 42.96
C THR A 564 11.31 -15.28 41.65
N VAL A 565 12.45 -15.95 41.61
CA VAL A 565 13.21 -16.13 40.37
C VAL A 565 12.40 -16.90 39.33
N GLU A 566 11.61 -17.88 39.77
CA GLU A 566 10.73 -18.68 38.93
C GLU A 566 9.67 -17.82 38.22
N SER A 567 9.15 -16.78 38.89
CA SER A 567 8.17 -15.87 38.30
C SER A 567 8.69 -15.12 37.06
N LEU A 568 10.02 -14.97 36.92
CA LEU A 568 10.64 -14.38 35.73
C LEU A 568 10.49 -15.26 34.48
N PHE A 569 10.26 -16.57 34.68
CA PHE A 569 10.12 -17.56 33.59
C PHE A 569 8.71 -18.11 33.45
N ASP A 570 7.75 -17.61 34.20
CA ASP A 570 6.35 -18.04 34.11
C ASP A 570 5.70 -17.50 32.82
N MET A 571 5.20 -18.41 31.97
CA MET A 571 4.52 -18.08 30.72
C MET A 571 3.11 -17.46 30.94
N GLU A 572 2.50 -17.72 32.08
CA GLU A 572 1.13 -17.22 32.39
C GLU A 572 1.17 -15.78 32.95
N GLU A 573 2.31 -15.35 33.48
CA GLU A 573 2.48 -14.01 34.02
C GLU A 573 2.70 -12.97 32.91
N LYS A 574 1.70 -12.09 32.69
CA LYS A 574 1.72 -11.08 31.62
C LYS A 574 2.74 -9.96 31.85
N ASP A 575 2.94 -9.57 33.12
CA ASP A 575 3.79 -8.43 33.50
C ASP A 575 5.15 -8.87 34.06
N ARG A 576 5.77 -9.89 33.45
CA ARG A 576 7.09 -10.39 33.87
C ARG A 576 8.14 -9.30 33.86
N ALA A 577 9.04 -9.31 34.83
CA ALA A 577 10.16 -8.38 34.92
C ALA A 577 11.29 -8.76 33.92
N LYS A 578 11.02 -8.62 32.60
CA LYS A 578 11.87 -9.04 31.48
C LYS A 578 13.28 -8.45 31.55
N ALA A 579 13.39 -7.18 31.95
CA ALA A 579 14.70 -6.52 32.10
C ALA A 579 15.51 -7.11 33.25
N VAL A 580 14.88 -7.51 34.35
CA VAL A 580 15.54 -8.16 35.46
C VAL A 580 16.05 -9.54 35.04
N MET A 581 15.25 -10.34 34.36
CA MET A 581 15.68 -11.62 33.80
C MET A 581 16.91 -11.45 32.87
N GLN A 582 16.89 -10.42 32.02
CA GLN A 582 18.03 -10.11 31.14
C GLN A 582 19.32 -9.85 31.89
N VAL A 583 19.27 -9.04 32.96
CA VAL A 583 20.45 -8.74 33.79
C VAL A 583 20.92 -9.98 34.55
N PHE A 584 20.03 -10.83 35.06
CA PHE A 584 20.41 -12.11 35.67
C PHE A 584 21.11 -13.04 34.68
N MET A 585 20.61 -13.16 33.45
CA MET A 585 21.29 -13.94 32.43
C MET A 585 22.67 -13.36 32.10
N TYR A 586 22.81 -12.05 32.02
CA TYR A 586 24.12 -11.41 31.80
C TYR A 586 25.10 -11.65 32.96
N SER A 587 24.59 -11.59 34.20
CA SER A 587 25.42 -11.89 35.39
C SER A 587 25.91 -13.34 35.41
N LEU A 588 25.04 -14.28 35.02
CA LEU A 588 25.41 -15.69 34.86
C LEU A 588 26.51 -15.84 33.80
N MET A 589 26.31 -15.28 32.62
CA MET A 589 27.20 -15.39 31.47
C MET A 589 28.55 -14.67 31.70
N TYR A 590 28.61 -13.63 32.54
CA TYR A 590 29.84 -12.90 32.85
C TYR A 590 30.66 -13.58 33.97
N GLY A 591 30.03 -14.38 34.81
CA GLY A 591 30.65 -15.10 35.93
C GLY A 591 31.25 -16.45 35.55
N GLU A 592 30.89 -16.99 34.39
CA GLU A 592 31.51 -18.18 33.77
C GLU A 592 32.70 -17.77 32.88
#